data_58796d18a7f0584bf1b4bbc3023d1ecc
#
_entry.id   58796d18a7f0584bf1b4bbc3023d1ecc
#
_cell.length_a   1.000
_cell.length_b   1.000
_cell.length_c   1.000
_cell.angle_alpha   90.00
_cell.angle_beta   90.00
_cell.angle_gamma   90.00
#
_symmetry.space_group_name_H-M   'P 1'
#
loop_
_entity.id
_entity.type
_entity.pdbx_description
1 polymer ?
#
loop_
_entity_poly.entity_id
_entity_poly.type
_entity_poly.pdbx_seq_one_letter_code
_entity_poly.pdbx_strand_id
1 'polypeptide(L)'
;MAVNTNKRIPVKWVRDRAKSAYEKKDVCHICNSSTDLELHHTNSLTLLLEKWAKDNGHDISTDEAIIAIRDVFIEAHHSEIYDMVFTLCAKHHQKLHGIFGKAPPLHTSDKQNRWIEKQKAKFLGLETETKGSFSAFY
;
A
#
# COMPACT_ATOMS: atom_id res chain seq x y z
N MET A 1 20.56 23.49 5.22
CA MET A 1 19.89 22.80 5.42
C MET A 1 18.91 22.58 4.62
N ALA A 2 18.78 21.70 4.23
CA ALA A 2 18.05 21.53 3.19
C ALA A 2 16.70 21.19 3.57
N VAL A 3 15.93 22.13 3.57
CA VAL A 3 14.56 21.88 3.78
C VAL A 3 14.05 21.49 2.43
N ASN A 4 13.22 20.54 2.39
CA ASN A 4 12.63 20.10 1.15
C ASN A 4 11.61 21.15 0.71
N THR A 5 12.02 21.99 -0.21
CA THR A 5 11.19 23.09 -0.64
C THR A 5 9.97 22.62 -1.42
N ASN A 6 9.96 21.38 -1.86
CA ASN A 6 8.80 20.83 -2.56
C ASN A 6 7.81 20.23 -1.61
N LYS A 7 8.03 20.35 -0.32
CA LYS A 7 7.16 19.79 0.71
C LYS A 7 7.09 18.27 0.65
N ARG A 8 8.03 17.65 -0.01
CA ARG A 8 8.07 16.20 -0.04
C ARG A 8 9.06 15.72 0.97
N ILE A 9 8.63 14.80 1.82
CA ILE A 9 9.57 14.20 2.75
C ILE A 9 10.37 13.15 1.97
N PRO A 10 11.62 12.93 2.34
CA PRO A 10 12.46 11.95 1.63
C PRO A 10 12.13 10.52 2.02
N VAL A 11 10.92 10.10 1.71
CA VAL A 11 10.40 8.77 2.05
C VAL A 11 11.21 7.67 1.39
N LYS A 12 11.94 7.97 0.32
CA LYS A 12 12.71 6.95 -0.37
C LYS A 12 13.63 6.18 0.56
N TRP A 13 14.13 6.82 1.62
CA TRP A 13 15.04 6.16 2.54
C TRP A 13 14.33 5.07 3.34
N VAL A 14 13.06 5.29 3.68
CA VAL A 14 12.25 4.28 4.34
C VAL A 14 11.92 3.18 3.34
N ARG A 15 11.50 3.56 2.14
CA ARG A 15 11.11 2.61 1.10
C ARG A 15 12.27 1.70 0.74
N ASP A 16 13.46 2.27 0.56
CA ASP A 16 14.63 1.47 0.21
C ASP A 16 15.02 0.52 1.33
N ARG A 17 14.92 0.96 2.57
CA ARG A 17 15.27 0.11 3.70
C ARG A 17 14.28 -1.04 3.86
N ALA A 18 12.99 -0.77 3.71
CA ALA A 18 11.95 -1.79 3.85
C ALA A 18 11.97 -2.80 2.72
N LYS A 19 12.41 -2.36 1.56
CA LYS A 19 12.32 -3.14 0.33
C LYS A 19 12.99 -4.50 0.40
N SER A 20 14.07 -4.61 1.15
CA SER A 20 14.84 -5.86 1.18
C SER A 20 14.06 -7.02 1.81
N ALA A 21 13.03 -6.73 2.58
CA ALA A 21 12.22 -7.77 3.22
C ALA A 21 10.85 -7.97 2.57
N TYR A 22 10.58 -7.32 1.45
CA TYR A 22 9.31 -7.51 0.77
C TYR A 22 9.28 -8.86 0.08
N GLU A 23 8.10 -9.50 0.14
CA GLU A 23 7.90 -10.77 -0.53
C GLU A 23 6.86 -10.58 -1.62
N LYS A 24 7.33 -10.19 -2.79
CA LYS A 24 6.43 -10.03 -3.93
C LYS A 24 6.13 -11.40 -4.50
N LYS A 25 4.86 -11.67 -4.72
CA LYS A 25 4.44 -12.96 -5.25
C LYS A 25 4.74 -13.04 -6.75
N ASP A 26 4.60 -14.24 -7.30
CA ASP A 26 4.89 -14.47 -8.72
C ASP A 26 3.71 -14.16 -9.62
N VAL A 27 2.55 -13.90 -9.07
CA VAL A 27 1.35 -13.63 -9.86
C VAL A 27 0.53 -12.54 -9.19
N CYS A 28 -0.30 -11.88 -9.99
CA CYS A 28 -1.22 -10.88 -9.49
C CYS A 28 -2.27 -11.53 -8.59
N HIS A 29 -2.50 -10.94 -7.43
CA HIS A 29 -3.47 -11.45 -6.48
C HIS A 29 -4.88 -11.52 -7.06
N ILE A 30 -5.20 -10.62 -7.98
CA ILE A 30 -6.54 -10.55 -8.57
C ILE A 30 -6.71 -11.47 -9.76
N CYS A 31 -5.81 -11.41 -10.72
CA CYS A 31 -6.02 -12.09 -12.00
C CYS A 31 -4.99 -13.15 -12.36
N ASN A 32 -4.07 -13.42 -11.45
CA ASN A 32 -3.02 -14.41 -11.68
C ASN A 32 -2.08 -14.13 -12.86
N SER A 33 -2.10 -12.91 -13.39
CA SER A 33 -1.13 -12.55 -14.41
C SER A 33 0.27 -12.61 -13.83
N SER A 34 1.24 -13.04 -14.61
CA SER A 34 2.63 -13.10 -14.18
C SER A 34 3.47 -11.96 -14.74
N THR A 35 2.85 -10.98 -15.41
CA THR A 35 3.60 -9.89 -16.01
C THR A 35 3.31 -8.57 -15.33
N ASP A 36 4.32 -7.70 -15.34
CA ASP A 36 4.20 -6.34 -14.83
C ASP A 36 3.66 -6.29 -13.40
N LEU A 37 4.27 -7.08 -12.53
CA LEU A 37 3.82 -7.17 -11.14
C LEU A 37 4.42 -6.07 -10.29
N GLU A 38 3.59 -5.47 -9.45
CA GLU A 38 3.97 -4.37 -8.57
C GLU A 38 3.43 -4.66 -7.18
N LEU A 39 4.12 -4.17 -6.17
CA LEU A 39 3.68 -4.35 -4.80
C LEU A 39 2.84 -3.16 -4.38
N HIS A 40 1.64 -3.42 -3.86
CA HIS A 40 0.75 -2.36 -3.39
C HIS A 40 0.60 -2.41 -1.88
N HIS A 41 0.84 -1.26 -1.24
CA HIS A 41 0.58 -1.11 0.19
C HIS A 41 -0.79 -0.47 0.35
N THR A 42 -1.69 -1.09 1.11
CA THR A 42 -2.99 -0.48 1.37
C THR A 42 -2.86 0.66 2.38
N ASN A 43 -1.73 0.73 3.07
CA ASN A 43 -1.43 1.87 3.93
C ASN A 43 -0.23 2.60 3.31
N SER A 44 -0.44 3.81 2.82
CA SER A 44 0.62 4.58 2.18
C SER A 44 1.79 4.78 3.15
N LEU A 45 2.99 4.42 2.73
CA LEU A 45 4.18 4.62 3.56
C LEU A 45 4.38 6.08 3.90
N THR A 46 4.14 6.96 2.95
CA THR A 46 4.29 8.39 3.19
C THR A 46 3.34 8.86 4.29
N LEU A 47 2.07 8.48 4.17
CA LEU A 47 1.07 8.91 5.15
C LEU A 47 1.31 8.29 6.52
N LEU A 48 1.72 7.01 6.55
CA LEU A 48 2.06 6.36 7.82
C LEU A 48 3.22 7.09 8.49
N LEU A 49 4.25 7.39 7.72
CA LEU A 49 5.43 8.06 8.27
C LEU A 49 5.09 9.45 8.78
N GLU A 50 4.32 10.20 8.01
CA GLU A 50 3.92 11.55 8.42
C GLU A 50 3.13 11.51 9.72
N LYS A 51 2.17 10.59 9.83
CA LYS A 51 1.36 10.50 11.01
C LYS A 51 2.19 10.07 12.22
N TRP A 52 3.00 9.04 12.05
CA TRP A 52 3.83 8.54 13.13
C TRP A 52 4.81 9.59 13.63
N ALA A 53 5.42 10.32 12.71
CA ALA A 53 6.38 11.35 13.08
C ALA A 53 5.70 12.47 13.84
N LYS A 54 4.51 12.86 13.39
CA LYS A 54 3.78 13.91 14.07
C LYS A 54 3.36 13.47 15.47
N ASP A 55 2.85 12.24 15.58
CA ASP A 55 2.38 11.75 16.86
C ASP A 55 3.50 11.56 17.89
N ASN A 56 4.72 11.33 17.39
CA ASN A 56 5.86 11.09 18.27
C ASN A 56 6.88 12.22 18.29
N GLY A 57 6.57 13.34 17.65
CA GLY A 57 7.44 14.50 17.74
C GLY A 57 8.74 14.39 16.95
N HIS A 58 8.75 13.62 15.88
CA HIS A 58 9.96 13.48 15.07
C HIS A 58 9.96 14.45 13.89
N ASP A 59 11.14 15.02 13.64
CA ASP A 59 11.36 15.83 12.45
C ASP A 59 11.75 14.88 11.31
N ILE A 60 11.08 14.96 10.18
CA ILE A 60 11.38 14.12 9.03
C ILE A 60 11.63 14.97 7.79
N SER A 61 12.10 16.19 7.97
CA SER A 61 12.28 17.09 6.85
C SER A 61 13.61 16.93 6.13
N THR A 62 14.55 16.18 6.69
CA THR A 62 15.86 15.97 6.06
C THR A 62 16.14 14.48 5.90
N ASP A 63 17.08 14.19 5.01
CA ASP A 63 17.53 12.80 4.81
C ASP A 63 18.05 12.21 6.11
N GLU A 64 18.90 12.98 6.81
CA GLU A 64 19.51 12.49 8.05
C GLU A 64 18.46 12.18 9.11
N ALA A 65 17.45 13.04 9.22
CA ALA A 65 16.41 12.83 10.20
C ALA A 65 15.64 11.53 9.94
N ILE A 66 15.34 11.27 8.68
CA ILE A 66 14.62 10.05 8.33
C ILE A 66 15.51 8.83 8.52
N ILE A 67 16.75 8.89 8.10
CA ILE A 67 17.66 7.75 8.25
C ILE A 67 17.80 7.38 9.72
N ALA A 68 17.79 8.37 10.60
CA ALA A 68 17.93 8.13 12.03
C ALA A 68 16.75 7.37 12.64
N ILE A 69 15.55 7.50 12.08
CA ILE A 69 14.37 6.90 12.71
C ILE A 69 13.73 5.79 11.88
N ARG A 70 14.24 5.53 10.69
CA ARG A 70 13.52 4.64 9.77
C ARG A 70 13.36 3.22 10.28
N ASP A 71 14.37 2.69 10.99
CA ASP A 71 14.27 1.32 11.49
C ASP A 71 13.22 1.21 12.59
N VAL A 72 13.16 2.20 13.46
CA VAL A 72 12.15 2.23 14.52
C VAL A 72 10.76 2.34 13.91
N PHE A 73 10.60 3.19 12.90
CA PHE A 73 9.34 3.35 12.21
C PHE A 73 8.91 2.05 11.54
N ILE A 74 9.83 1.41 10.83
CA ILE A 74 9.50 0.18 10.11
C ILE A 74 9.08 -0.90 11.08
N GLU A 75 9.76 -1.01 12.21
CA GLU A 75 9.39 -2.01 13.20
C GLU A 75 8.03 -1.70 13.82
N ALA A 76 7.77 -0.43 14.11
CA ALA A 76 6.49 -0.04 14.70
C ALA A 76 5.32 -0.31 13.77
N HIS A 77 5.56 -0.33 12.46
CA HIS A 77 4.51 -0.52 11.46
C HIS A 77 4.73 -1.77 10.63
N HIS A 78 5.34 -2.80 11.23
CA HIS A 78 5.68 -4.01 10.51
C HIS A 78 4.49 -4.62 9.79
N SER A 79 3.35 -4.70 10.46
CA SER A 79 2.17 -5.30 9.86
C SER A 79 1.68 -4.50 8.64
N GLU A 80 1.59 -3.19 8.79
CA GLU A 80 1.12 -2.34 7.68
C GLU A 80 2.10 -2.38 6.51
N ILE A 81 3.38 -2.49 6.78
CA ILE A 81 4.40 -2.45 5.74
C ILE A 81 4.57 -3.80 5.05
N TYR A 82 4.47 -4.89 5.79
CA TYR A 82 4.79 -6.21 5.25
C TYR A 82 3.61 -7.16 5.13
N ASP A 83 2.60 -7.03 5.98
CA ASP A 83 1.46 -7.95 5.95
C ASP A 83 0.28 -7.40 5.17
N MET A 84 0.10 -6.10 5.16
CA MET A 84 -1.04 -5.49 4.49
C MET A 84 -0.63 -4.99 3.12
N VAL A 85 -0.09 -5.91 2.32
CA VAL A 85 0.38 -5.60 0.98
C VAL A 85 -0.12 -6.65 0.00
N PHE A 86 -0.22 -6.26 -1.26
CA PHE A 86 -0.70 -7.15 -2.30
C PHE A 86 0.19 -7.04 -3.52
N THR A 87 0.45 -8.17 -4.17
CA THR A 87 1.10 -8.16 -5.48
C THR A 87 0.01 -7.99 -6.53
N LEU A 88 0.08 -6.94 -7.31
CA LEU A 88 -0.93 -6.65 -8.34
C LEU A 88 -0.22 -6.38 -9.66
N CYS A 89 -0.87 -6.76 -10.77
CA CYS A 89 -0.33 -6.39 -12.06
C CYS A 89 -0.57 -4.89 -12.28
N ALA A 90 0.20 -4.29 -13.16
CA ALA A 90 0.13 -2.85 -13.39
C ALA A 90 -1.30 -2.39 -13.69
N LYS A 91 -2.04 -3.18 -14.45
CA LYS A 91 -3.40 -2.83 -14.83
C LYS A 91 -4.31 -2.70 -13.61
N HIS A 92 -4.29 -3.70 -12.73
CA HIS A 92 -5.15 -3.65 -11.54
C HIS A 92 -4.66 -2.64 -10.52
N HIS A 93 -3.34 -2.46 -10.44
CA HIS A 93 -2.79 -1.45 -9.56
C HIS A 93 -3.22 -0.05 -10.00
N GLN A 94 -3.20 0.20 -11.31
CA GLN A 94 -3.67 1.49 -11.84
C GLN A 94 -5.15 1.70 -11.58
N LYS A 95 -5.96 0.64 -11.73
CA LYS A 95 -7.38 0.75 -11.44
C LYS A 95 -7.64 1.11 -9.99
N LEU A 96 -6.89 0.49 -9.09
CA LEU A 96 -7.03 0.77 -7.68
C LEU A 96 -6.73 2.24 -7.39
N HIS A 97 -5.62 2.73 -7.92
CA HIS A 97 -5.26 4.13 -7.70
C HIS A 97 -6.21 5.10 -8.41
N GLY A 98 -6.89 4.64 -9.46
CA GLY A 98 -7.91 5.44 -10.10
C GLY A 98 -9.11 5.65 -9.20
N ILE A 99 -9.38 4.68 -8.33
CA ILE A 99 -10.51 4.76 -7.41
C ILE A 99 -10.13 5.46 -6.11
N PHE A 100 -8.99 5.11 -5.53
CA PHE A 100 -8.62 5.58 -4.20
C PHE A 100 -7.63 6.73 -4.20
N GLY A 101 -7.10 7.10 -5.36
CA GLY A 101 -6.16 8.20 -5.46
C GLY A 101 -4.72 7.74 -5.47
N LYS A 102 -3.83 8.68 -5.76
CA LYS A 102 -2.42 8.40 -5.88
C LYS A 102 -1.81 8.00 -4.56
N ALA A 103 -2.23 8.67 -3.48
CA ALA A 103 -1.82 8.34 -2.13
C ALA A 103 -3.08 8.10 -1.33
N PRO A 104 -3.63 6.88 -1.37
CA PRO A 104 -4.91 6.62 -0.72
C PRO A 104 -4.86 6.96 0.77
N PRO A 105 -5.87 7.66 1.28
CA PRO A 105 -5.90 8.00 2.70
C PRO A 105 -5.86 6.76 3.58
N LEU A 106 -5.25 6.86 4.73
CA LEU A 106 -5.09 5.70 5.62
C LEU A 106 -6.41 5.06 5.98
N HIS A 107 -7.47 5.86 6.13
CA HIS A 107 -8.76 5.31 6.52
C HIS A 107 -9.39 4.46 5.42
N THR A 108 -8.84 4.45 4.21
CA THR A 108 -9.39 3.63 3.13
C THR A 108 -8.75 2.26 3.05
N SER A 109 -7.82 1.92 3.94
CA SER A 109 -7.11 0.65 3.86
C SER A 109 -8.07 -0.54 3.75
N ASP A 110 -9.10 -0.60 4.61
CA ASP A 110 -10.05 -1.71 4.57
C ASP A 110 -10.87 -1.70 3.29
N LYS A 111 -11.22 -0.53 2.78
CA LYS A 111 -11.96 -0.44 1.53
C LYS A 111 -11.12 -0.94 0.37
N GLN A 112 -9.83 -0.64 0.38
CA GLN A 112 -8.93 -1.14 -0.64
C GLN A 112 -8.87 -2.67 -0.59
N ASN A 113 -8.75 -3.23 0.61
CA ASN A 113 -8.72 -4.69 0.76
C ASN A 113 -9.99 -5.31 0.20
N ARG A 114 -11.14 -4.75 0.54
CA ARG A 114 -12.41 -5.29 0.06
C ARG A 114 -12.53 -5.18 -1.46
N TRP A 115 -12.06 -4.08 -2.03
CA TRP A 115 -12.09 -3.91 -3.48
C TRP A 115 -11.23 -4.98 -4.15
N ILE A 116 -10.02 -5.21 -3.62
CA ILE A 116 -9.11 -6.21 -4.18
C ILE A 116 -9.74 -7.59 -4.14
N GLU A 117 -10.31 -7.98 -3.00
CA GLU A 117 -10.89 -9.31 -2.87
C GLU A 117 -12.14 -9.45 -3.73
N LYS A 118 -12.91 -8.38 -3.89
CA LYS A 118 -14.07 -8.41 -4.75
C LYS A 118 -13.66 -8.57 -6.22
N GLN A 119 -12.62 -7.88 -6.64
CA GLN A 119 -12.13 -8.03 -8.00
C GLN A 119 -11.62 -9.45 -8.24
N LYS A 120 -10.95 -10.02 -7.25
CA LYS A 120 -10.48 -11.40 -7.35
C LYS A 120 -11.65 -12.36 -7.50
N ALA A 121 -12.70 -12.17 -6.70
CA ALA A 121 -13.89 -13.01 -6.78
C ALA A 121 -14.55 -12.91 -8.16
N LYS A 122 -14.63 -11.71 -8.70
CA LYS A 122 -15.18 -11.52 -10.05
C LYS A 122 -14.33 -12.25 -11.08
N PHE A 123 -13.03 -12.17 -10.95
CA PHE A 123 -12.15 -12.80 -11.90
C PHE A 123 -12.27 -14.31 -11.86
N LEU A 124 -12.55 -14.86 -10.68
CA LEU A 124 -12.75 -16.30 -10.53
C LEU A 124 -14.18 -16.74 -10.83
N GLY A 125 -15.06 -15.79 -11.10
CA GLY A 125 -16.45 -16.12 -11.38
C GLY A 125 -17.30 -16.38 -10.16
N LEU A 126 -16.74 -16.26 -8.98
CA LEU A 126 -17.51 -16.58 -7.77
C LEU A 126 -18.66 -15.64 -7.54
N GLU A 127 -18.45 -14.38 -7.77
CA GLU A 127 -19.49 -13.41 -7.53
C GLU A 127 -20.62 -13.58 -8.52
N THR A 128 -20.29 -13.95 -9.75
CA THR A 128 -21.29 -14.19 -10.76
C THR A 128 -22.15 -15.36 -10.40
N GLU A 129 -21.55 -16.41 -9.90
CA GLU A 129 -22.29 -17.59 -9.51
C GLU A 129 -23.26 -17.29 -8.41
N THR A 130 -22.80 -16.58 -7.43
CA THR A 130 -23.66 -16.34 -6.33
C THR A 130 -24.65 -15.27 -6.66
N LYS A 131 -24.37 -14.46 -7.66
CA LYS A 131 -25.25 -13.44 -7.95
C LYS A 131 -26.61 -13.87 -8.30
N GLY A 132 -26.70 -14.95 -8.99
CA GLY A 132 -27.99 -15.45 -9.32
C GLY A 132 -28.81 -15.62 -8.08
N SER A 133 -28.18 -15.90 -7.03
CA SER A 133 -28.95 -16.17 -5.87
C SER A 133 -28.70 -15.11 -4.89
N PHE A 134 -27.65 -14.39 -5.04
CA PHE A 134 -27.38 -13.70 -3.94
C PHE A 134 -26.91 -12.41 -4.23
N SER A 135 -27.03 -12.04 -5.36
CA SER A 135 -26.62 -10.72 -5.62
C SER A 135 -27.29 -9.85 -4.65
N ALA A 136 -28.37 -10.32 -4.20
CA ALA A 136 -29.04 -9.52 -3.28
C ALA A 136 -28.35 -9.45 -1.98
N PHE A 137 -27.50 -10.26 -1.77
CA PHE A 137 -27.02 -10.26 -0.52
C PHE A 137 -25.86 -9.56 -0.45
N TYR A 138 -25.68 -8.81 -1.18
CA TYR A 138 -24.69 -7.93 -0.88
C TYR A 138 -25.09 -6.66 -1.37
#